data_43a589cbd398c2fb24ad9a7c3a41cfa6
#
_entry.id   43a589cbd398c2fb24ad9a7c3a41cfa6
#
_cell.length_a   1.000
_cell.length_b   1.000
_cell.length_c   1.000
_cell.angle_alpha   90.00
_cell.angle_beta   90.00
_cell.angle_gamma   90.00
#
_symmetry.space_group_name_H-M   'P 1'
#
loop_
_entity.id
_entity.type
_entity.pdbx_description
1 polymer ?
#
loop_
_entity_poly.entity_id
_entity_poly.type
_entity_poly.pdbx_seq_one_letter_code
_entity_poly.pdbx_strand_id
1 'polypeptide(L)'
;MKYEVIKKNNRFYFLMDEKPCLLLGGEVHNSAASTVLSMGKNIWPFVNNLGLNTLLVPVYWENIETSPGIFNFDLIEAQLQKAAESKIKLVFLWFGLWKNGLSTYVPSWIKTDTENYFRVVNQKQEQLNCISPFCTKAIEADCRALSSLCQFISQHPLKDQVCMMQIQNEVGCLETARDHSRKAQQIYGSALPERIRELYPRAKNWQELPEETFMAYAFSHALEKMAIEAKRWLDIPLFTNAWLHKEGKRAGDYPSGGPTKNVLNVWAKNAPSLTAFAPDIYEENVREIIQDYQMIDQPLFIPETRKDLNYLSNCFYAFGKGALLYSPFGIEDLRKSSEAIIDEDQAFLKQLGLDQAAFDPTESLPYFTKCYQIIKELTPFLTDETLKIHSFKKEKDTTYQYQDENYRFLIKYLSKDKKEQLNTAGLFFQLENDYFFAGCNFALFHEAVDEELRSEILNFEEGYFEGKKWITGRVLNGDERYKPYIGNMPKIIKFSLYTYPKKEQEVVHEYLADERNL
;
A
#
# COMPACT_ATOMS: atom_id res chain seq x y z
N MET A 1 19.38 14.98 1.06
CA MET A 1 17.96 14.80 1.49
C MET A 1 17.90 13.61 2.42
N LYS A 2 17.18 13.71 3.55
CA LYS A 2 17.02 12.63 4.52
C LYS A 2 15.61 12.05 4.39
N TYR A 3 15.52 10.72 4.41
CA TYR A 3 14.25 9.99 4.42
C TYR A 3 14.18 9.12 5.65
N GLU A 4 13.11 9.25 6.40
CA GLU A 4 12.92 8.47 7.62
C GLU A 4 11.44 8.21 7.89
N VAL A 5 11.17 7.12 8.60
CA VAL A 5 9.87 6.85 9.19
C VAL A 5 9.98 7.02 10.68
N ILE A 6 9.14 7.89 11.23
CA ILE A 6 9.05 8.11 12.67
C ILE A 6 7.69 7.71 13.20
N LYS A 7 7.63 7.36 14.48
CA LYS A 7 6.37 7.16 15.20
C LYS A 7 6.16 8.29 16.20
N LYS A 8 5.00 8.94 16.14
CA LYS A 8 4.59 10.00 17.05
C LYS A 8 3.12 9.84 17.39
N ASN A 9 2.74 9.89 18.67
CA ASN A 9 1.35 9.77 19.12
C ASN A 9 0.62 8.53 18.56
N ASN A 10 1.29 7.36 18.57
CA ASN A 10 0.79 6.09 18.01
C ASN A 10 0.50 6.10 16.51
N ARG A 11 1.01 7.08 15.77
CA ARG A 11 0.90 7.20 14.31
C ARG A 11 2.27 7.26 13.68
N PHE A 12 2.42 6.65 12.52
CA PHE A 12 3.65 6.71 11.73
C PHE A 12 3.59 7.85 10.72
N TYR A 13 4.76 8.42 10.43
CA TYR A 13 4.96 9.49 9.44
C TYR A 13 6.18 9.18 8.60
N PHE A 14 6.06 9.35 7.29
CA PHE A 14 7.20 9.37 6.39
C PHE A 14 7.69 10.81 6.28
N LEU A 15 8.96 11.03 6.58
CA LEU A 15 9.56 12.36 6.54
C LEU A 15 10.54 12.47 5.36
N MET A 16 10.46 13.60 4.68
CA MET A 16 11.42 14.06 3.68
C MET A 16 11.99 15.40 4.15
N ASP A 17 13.27 15.42 4.56
CA ASP A 17 13.90 16.57 5.20
C ASP A 17 13.04 17.14 6.35
N GLU A 18 12.72 16.27 7.30
CA GLU A 18 11.90 16.57 8.50
C GLU A 18 10.44 16.97 8.23
N LYS A 19 10.00 17.02 6.97
CA LYS A 19 8.64 17.36 6.59
C LYS A 19 7.82 16.10 6.33
N PRO A 20 6.67 15.94 6.99
CA PRO A 20 5.78 14.83 6.72
C PRO A 20 5.24 14.87 5.29
N CYS A 21 5.24 13.72 4.62
CA CYS A 21 4.67 13.57 3.28
C CYS A 21 4.03 12.20 3.11
N LEU A 22 3.22 12.08 2.05
CA LEU A 22 2.64 10.82 1.61
C LEU A 22 3.26 10.44 0.26
N LEU A 23 3.54 9.15 0.09
CA LEU A 23 4.07 8.61 -1.15
C LEU A 23 2.90 8.16 -2.03
N LEU A 24 2.56 8.98 -3.03
CA LEU A 24 1.57 8.70 -4.06
C LEU A 24 2.29 7.92 -5.16
N GLY A 25 2.27 6.60 -5.01
CA GLY A 25 3.09 5.69 -5.80
C GLY A 25 2.43 5.25 -7.10
N GLY A 26 3.25 4.69 -7.96
CA GLY A 26 2.85 3.88 -9.10
C GLY A 26 3.96 2.90 -9.38
N GLU A 27 3.63 1.62 -9.49
CA GLU A 27 4.60 0.57 -9.82
C GLU A 27 4.54 0.25 -11.31
N VAL A 28 5.70 0.13 -11.94
CA VAL A 28 5.79 -0.31 -13.33
C VAL A 28 5.79 -1.84 -13.41
N HIS A 29 5.42 -2.40 -14.58
CA HIS A 29 5.46 -3.85 -14.79
C HIS A 29 6.86 -4.44 -14.59
N ASN A 30 6.89 -5.73 -14.26
CA ASN A 30 8.09 -6.50 -13.93
C ASN A 30 9.24 -6.36 -14.95
N SER A 31 8.96 -6.18 -16.24
CA SER A 31 9.97 -6.06 -17.29
C SER A 31 10.12 -4.64 -17.85
N ALA A 32 9.33 -3.67 -17.36
CA ALA A 32 9.32 -2.31 -17.89
C ALA A 32 10.68 -1.61 -17.77
N ALA A 33 11.39 -1.85 -16.66
CA ALA A 33 12.67 -1.25 -16.36
C ALA A 33 13.88 -2.07 -16.86
N SER A 34 13.66 -3.07 -17.73
CA SER A 34 14.74 -3.95 -18.22
C SER A 34 15.72 -3.27 -19.18
N THR A 35 15.32 -2.16 -19.80
CA THR A 35 16.18 -1.34 -20.66
C THR A 35 15.84 0.14 -20.53
N VAL A 36 16.85 1.01 -20.78
CA VAL A 36 16.67 2.47 -20.85
C VAL A 36 15.64 2.84 -21.94
N LEU A 37 15.64 2.10 -23.05
CA LEU A 37 14.72 2.34 -24.17
C LEU A 37 13.27 2.08 -23.76
N SER A 38 13.01 0.98 -23.05
CA SER A 38 11.66 0.62 -22.59
C SER A 38 11.10 1.70 -21.65
N MET A 39 11.84 2.08 -20.62
CA MET A 39 11.45 3.14 -19.70
C MET A 39 11.30 4.50 -20.42
N GLY A 40 12.21 4.82 -21.32
CA GLY A 40 12.20 6.08 -22.09
C GLY A 40 11.00 6.24 -23.01
N LYS A 41 10.47 5.13 -23.56
CA LYS A 41 9.28 5.15 -24.42
C LYS A 41 7.98 5.02 -23.66
N ASN A 42 7.94 4.17 -22.65
CA ASN A 42 6.69 3.69 -22.08
C ASN A 42 6.32 4.35 -20.74
N ILE A 43 7.30 4.86 -19.99
CA ILE A 43 7.07 5.35 -18.62
C ILE A 43 7.33 6.85 -18.51
N TRP A 44 8.58 7.29 -18.69
CA TRP A 44 8.99 8.66 -18.40
C TRP A 44 8.19 9.75 -19.14
N PRO A 45 7.74 9.57 -20.40
CA PRO A 45 7.01 10.62 -21.11
C PRO A 45 5.64 10.98 -20.50
N PHE A 46 5.03 10.09 -19.70
CA PHE A 46 3.68 10.34 -19.18
C PHE A 46 3.57 10.34 -17.65
N VAL A 47 4.57 9.86 -16.95
CA VAL A 47 4.53 9.70 -15.49
C VAL A 47 4.17 11.01 -14.76
N ASN A 48 4.61 12.15 -15.26
CA ASN A 48 4.28 13.47 -14.70
C ASN A 48 2.79 13.83 -14.80
N ASN A 49 2.05 13.20 -15.71
CA ASN A 49 0.63 13.48 -15.94
C ASN A 49 -0.28 12.62 -15.02
N LEU A 50 0.30 11.68 -14.28
CA LEU A 50 -0.44 10.79 -13.39
C LEU A 50 -0.75 11.41 -12.02
N GLY A 51 -0.09 12.50 -11.66
CA GLY A 51 -0.24 13.12 -10.34
C GLY A 51 0.50 12.40 -9.21
N LEU A 52 1.26 11.33 -9.52
CA LEU A 52 2.11 10.64 -8.56
C LEU A 52 3.37 11.46 -8.24
N ASN A 53 3.98 11.18 -7.08
CA ASN A 53 5.25 11.77 -6.66
C ASN A 53 6.35 10.73 -6.46
N THR A 54 6.00 9.45 -6.59
CA THR A 54 6.88 8.31 -6.33
C THR A 54 6.66 7.23 -7.38
N LEU A 55 7.75 6.69 -7.93
CA LEU A 55 7.74 5.60 -8.89
C LEU A 55 8.44 4.39 -8.30
N LEU A 56 7.78 3.23 -8.31
CA LEU A 56 8.34 1.96 -7.89
C LEU A 56 8.92 1.26 -9.12
N VAL A 57 10.22 0.97 -9.10
CA VAL A 57 10.98 0.51 -10.28
C VAL A 57 11.79 -0.74 -9.94
N PRO A 58 11.58 -1.85 -10.66
CA PRO A 58 12.38 -3.06 -10.51
C PRO A 58 13.86 -2.85 -10.85
N VAL A 59 14.71 -3.48 -10.05
CA VAL A 59 16.15 -3.59 -10.25
C VAL A 59 16.50 -5.07 -10.27
N TYR A 60 16.99 -5.55 -11.39
CA TYR A 60 17.19 -6.96 -11.66
C TYR A 60 18.63 -7.37 -11.39
N TRP A 61 18.85 -8.33 -10.50
CA TRP A 61 20.20 -8.82 -10.21
C TRP A 61 20.90 -9.37 -11.45
N GLU A 62 20.19 -10.16 -12.28
CA GLU A 62 20.73 -10.73 -13.51
C GLU A 62 21.25 -9.68 -14.52
N ASN A 63 20.69 -8.46 -14.50
CA ASN A 63 21.12 -7.38 -15.38
C ASN A 63 22.31 -6.58 -14.79
N ILE A 64 22.39 -6.51 -13.46
CA ILE A 64 23.44 -5.77 -12.77
C ILE A 64 24.74 -6.57 -12.71
N GLU A 65 24.68 -7.87 -12.41
CA GLU A 65 25.84 -8.75 -12.22
C GLU A 65 25.78 -9.94 -13.20
N THR A 66 26.08 -9.68 -14.47
CA THR A 66 26.06 -10.72 -15.52
C THR A 66 27.16 -11.77 -15.34
N SER A 67 28.28 -11.42 -14.69
CA SER A 67 29.36 -12.30 -14.29
C SER A 67 29.77 -12.02 -12.85
N PRO A 68 30.22 -13.02 -12.09
CA PRO A 68 30.53 -12.85 -10.68
C PRO A 68 31.47 -11.68 -10.39
N GLY A 69 31.02 -10.70 -9.61
CA GLY A 69 31.79 -9.53 -9.19
C GLY A 69 31.95 -8.44 -10.28
N ILE A 70 31.33 -8.60 -11.44
CA ILE A 70 31.33 -7.58 -12.52
C ILE A 70 29.98 -6.92 -12.58
N PHE A 71 29.90 -5.66 -12.16
CA PHE A 71 28.66 -4.89 -12.05
C PHE A 71 28.53 -3.84 -13.15
N ASN A 72 27.31 -3.69 -13.68
CA ASN A 72 26.90 -2.61 -14.58
C ASN A 72 25.70 -1.87 -13.97
N PHE A 73 25.84 -0.56 -13.77
CA PHE A 73 24.80 0.30 -13.19
C PHE A 73 24.26 1.34 -14.18
N ASP A 74 24.53 1.22 -15.48
CA ASP A 74 24.08 2.19 -16.51
C ASP A 74 22.57 2.41 -16.48
N LEU A 75 21.81 1.32 -16.24
CA LEU A 75 20.36 1.40 -16.13
C LEU A 75 19.91 2.18 -14.89
N ILE A 76 20.62 1.99 -13.77
CA ILE A 76 20.33 2.71 -12.51
C ILE A 76 20.66 4.19 -12.67
N GLU A 77 21.80 4.52 -13.28
CA GLU A 77 22.18 5.88 -13.63
C GLU A 77 21.10 6.60 -14.44
N ALA A 78 20.60 5.94 -15.51
CA ALA A 78 19.54 6.48 -16.35
C ALA A 78 18.23 6.72 -15.58
N GLN A 79 17.86 5.82 -14.65
CA GLN A 79 16.66 5.98 -13.81
C GLN A 79 16.82 7.17 -12.86
N LEU A 80 17.98 7.33 -12.22
CA LEU A 80 18.25 8.44 -11.31
C LEU A 80 18.17 9.79 -12.03
N GLN A 81 18.74 9.88 -13.23
CA GLN A 81 18.68 11.09 -14.05
C GLN A 81 17.24 11.45 -14.43
N LYS A 82 16.47 10.48 -14.94
CA LYS A 82 15.08 10.70 -15.34
C LYS A 82 14.16 11.04 -14.15
N ALA A 83 14.38 10.43 -13.02
CA ALA A 83 13.66 10.75 -11.79
C ALA A 83 13.91 12.20 -11.35
N ALA A 84 15.16 12.67 -11.43
CA ALA A 84 15.51 14.05 -11.11
C ALA A 84 14.88 15.06 -12.09
N GLU A 85 14.94 14.78 -13.41
CA GLU A 85 14.28 15.58 -14.44
C GLU A 85 12.78 15.68 -14.23
N SER A 86 12.15 14.57 -13.88
CA SER A 86 10.69 14.44 -13.66
C SER A 86 10.24 14.91 -12.27
N LYS A 87 11.17 15.20 -11.34
CA LYS A 87 10.90 15.53 -9.94
C LYS A 87 10.10 14.46 -9.19
N ILE A 88 10.33 13.20 -9.53
CA ILE A 88 9.71 12.02 -8.96
C ILE A 88 10.72 11.27 -8.13
N LYS A 89 10.31 10.77 -6.96
CA LYS A 89 11.14 9.91 -6.13
C LYS A 89 11.05 8.46 -6.57
N LEU A 90 12.11 7.70 -6.33
CA LEU A 90 12.19 6.29 -6.66
C LEU A 90 12.10 5.44 -5.39
N VAL A 91 11.36 4.36 -5.50
CA VAL A 91 11.48 3.18 -4.66
C VAL A 91 12.06 2.08 -5.55
N PHE A 92 13.28 1.67 -5.30
CA PHE A 92 13.85 0.54 -6.02
C PHE A 92 13.38 -0.79 -5.43
N LEU A 93 12.92 -1.67 -6.30
CA LEU A 93 12.47 -3.01 -5.97
C LEU A 93 13.60 -3.99 -6.33
N TRP A 94 14.31 -4.50 -5.33
CA TRP A 94 15.41 -5.44 -5.56
C TRP A 94 14.88 -6.83 -5.89
N PHE A 95 14.91 -7.20 -7.17
CA PHE A 95 14.62 -8.55 -7.66
C PHE A 95 15.91 -9.36 -7.67
N GLY A 96 16.19 -9.97 -6.52
CA GLY A 96 17.38 -10.79 -6.27
C GLY A 96 17.08 -12.28 -6.29
N LEU A 97 17.26 -12.95 -5.15
CA LEU A 97 17.03 -14.40 -5.02
C LEU A 97 15.59 -14.81 -5.24
N TRP A 98 14.61 -13.97 -4.84
CA TRP A 98 13.19 -14.35 -4.85
C TRP A 98 12.30 -13.27 -5.43
N LYS A 99 11.45 -13.69 -6.37
CA LYS A 99 10.32 -12.92 -6.92
C LYS A 99 9.14 -13.86 -7.10
N ASN A 100 7.98 -13.57 -6.47
CA ASN A 100 6.75 -14.37 -6.55
C ASN A 100 6.99 -15.84 -6.17
N GLY A 101 7.79 -16.09 -5.14
CA GLY A 101 8.14 -17.43 -4.70
C GLY A 101 9.09 -18.21 -5.62
N LEU A 102 9.68 -17.56 -6.63
CA LEU A 102 10.57 -18.16 -7.63
C LEU A 102 11.93 -17.45 -7.65
N SER A 103 12.96 -18.11 -8.18
CA SER A 103 14.33 -17.57 -8.34
C SER A 103 14.64 -17.30 -9.82
N THR A 104 13.81 -16.48 -10.48
CA THR A 104 13.91 -16.21 -11.92
C THR A 104 14.86 -15.08 -12.27
N TYR A 105 15.12 -14.16 -11.35
CA TYR A 105 15.94 -12.96 -11.57
C TYR A 105 17.39 -13.08 -11.09
N VAL A 106 17.79 -14.25 -10.63
CA VAL A 106 19.21 -14.50 -10.31
C VAL A 106 20.05 -14.60 -11.59
N PRO A 107 21.31 -14.20 -11.58
CA PRO A 107 22.21 -14.34 -12.75
C PRO A 107 22.34 -15.76 -13.25
N SER A 108 22.69 -15.91 -14.54
CA SER A 108 22.84 -17.22 -15.20
C SER A 108 23.86 -18.12 -14.49
N TRP A 109 24.95 -17.57 -13.98
CA TRP A 109 25.98 -18.33 -13.26
C TRP A 109 25.48 -18.89 -11.92
N ILE A 110 24.42 -18.32 -11.32
CA ILE A 110 23.71 -18.92 -10.18
C ILE A 110 22.67 -19.96 -10.66
N LYS A 111 21.90 -19.63 -11.72
CA LYS A 111 20.85 -20.52 -12.26
C LYS A 111 21.41 -21.90 -12.65
N THR A 112 22.62 -21.93 -13.21
CA THR A 112 23.23 -23.13 -13.78
C THR A 112 24.09 -23.91 -12.80
N ASP A 113 24.55 -23.33 -11.70
CA ASP A 113 25.34 -24.01 -10.66
C ASP A 113 24.44 -24.50 -9.52
N THR A 114 23.69 -25.56 -9.78
CA THR A 114 22.71 -26.12 -8.83
C THR A 114 23.35 -26.88 -7.66
N GLU A 115 24.62 -27.22 -7.74
CA GLU A 115 25.34 -27.83 -6.63
C GLU A 115 25.68 -26.82 -5.55
N ASN A 116 26.19 -25.67 -5.93
CA ASN A 116 26.55 -24.59 -5.01
C ASN A 116 25.36 -23.76 -4.56
N TYR A 117 24.35 -23.60 -5.42
CA TYR A 117 23.14 -22.80 -5.20
C TYR A 117 21.91 -23.70 -5.18
N PHE A 118 21.83 -24.57 -4.16
CA PHE A 118 20.79 -25.59 -4.08
C PHE A 118 19.39 -24.97 -3.88
N ARG A 119 18.40 -25.69 -4.42
CA ARG A 119 17.01 -25.28 -4.48
C ARG A 119 16.18 -25.86 -3.33
N VAL A 120 15.01 -25.29 -3.12
CA VAL A 120 13.94 -25.87 -2.30
C VAL A 120 13.57 -27.23 -2.89
N VAL A 121 13.36 -28.20 -2.01
CA VAL A 121 12.91 -29.56 -2.35
C VAL A 121 11.52 -29.77 -1.76
N ASN A 122 10.57 -30.25 -2.56
CA ASN A 122 9.22 -30.54 -2.08
C ASN A 122 9.12 -31.91 -1.37
N GLN A 123 7.94 -32.26 -0.87
CA GLN A 123 7.68 -33.55 -0.20
C GLN A 123 7.95 -34.77 -1.07
N LYS A 124 7.86 -34.63 -2.40
CA LYS A 124 8.13 -35.71 -3.36
C LYS A 124 9.62 -35.84 -3.72
N GLN A 125 10.48 -35.08 -3.06
CA GLN A 125 11.93 -34.98 -3.34
C GLN A 125 12.24 -34.36 -4.72
N GLU A 126 11.35 -33.52 -5.25
CA GLU A 126 11.56 -32.78 -6.49
C GLU A 126 12.13 -31.39 -6.15
N GLN A 127 13.13 -30.94 -6.92
CA GLN A 127 13.66 -29.59 -6.81
C GLN A 127 12.71 -28.58 -7.45
N LEU A 128 12.46 -27.48 -6.77
CA LEU A 128 11.58 -26.40 -7.24
C LEU A 128 12.40 -25.24 -7.82
N ASN A 129 11.78 -24.37 -8.62
CA ASN A 129 12.43 -23.16 -9.13
C ASN A 129 12.50 -22.04 -8.06
N CYS A 130 12.97 -22.38 -6.89
CA CYS A 130 13.18 -21.49 -5.77
C CYS A 130 14.49 -21.87 -5.10
N ILE A 131 15.47 -20.97 -5.02
CA ILE A 131 16.71 -21.20 -4.27
C ILE A 131 16.36 -21.29 -2.79
N SER A 132 16.89 -22.30 -2.11
CA SER A 132 16.60 -22.54 -0.72
C SER A 132 17.05 -21.36 0.18
N PRO A 133 16.20 -20.86 1.10
CA PRO A 133 16.62 -19.85 2.07
C PRO A 133 17.64 -20.38 3.08
N PHE A 134 17.99 -21.66 3.02
CA PHE A 134 19.10 -22.27 3.78
C PHE A 134 20.40 -22.35 2.97
N CYS A 135 20.40 -21.89 1.72
CA CYS A 135 21.59 -21.80 0.90
C CYS A 135 22.40 -20.54 1.23
N THR A 136 23.25 -20.63 2.26
CA THR A 136 24.06 -19.51 2.74
C THR A 136 24.88 -18.87 1.62
N LYS A 137 25.45 -19.69 0.72
CA LYS A 137 26.27 -19.22 -0.41
C LYS A 137 25.47 -18.30 -1.36
N ALA A 138 24.20 -18.64 -1.62
CA ALA A 138 23.31 -17.82 -2.45
C ALA A 138 22.96 -16.50 -1.76
N ILE A 139 22.63 -16.56 -0.46
CA ILE A 139 22.33 -15.37 0.33
C ILE A 139 23.53 -14.41 0.38
N GLU A 140 24.75 -14.94 0.58
CA GLU A 140 25.97 -14.13 0.57
C GLU A 140 26.25 -13.52 -0.80
N ALA A 141 25.93 -14.21 -1.89
CA ALA A 141 26.07 -13.67 -3.24
C ALA A 141 25.10 -12.52 -3.49
N ASP A 142 23.82 -12.67 -3.12
CA ASP A 142 22.80 -11.62 -3.20
C ASP A 142 23.19 -10.42 -2.31
N CYS A 143 23.59 -10.67 -1.07
CA CYS A 143 24.06 -9.60 -0.16
C CYS A 143 25.21 -8.79 -0.78
N ARG A 144 26.17 -9.41 -1.46
CA ARG A 144 27.26 -8.69 -2.15
C ARG A 144 26.73 -7.86 -3.31
N ALA A 145 25.82 -8.40 -4.12
CA ALA A 145 25.25 -7.68 -5.26
C ALA A 145 24.42 -6.48 -4.80
N LEU A 146 23.55 -6.68 -3.81
CA LEU A 146 22.74 -5.62 -3.20
C LEU A 146 23.65 -4.55 -2.55
N SER A 147 24.69 -4.96 -1.81
CA SER A 147 25.66 -4.05 -1.21
C SER A 147 26.36 -3.18 -2.28
N SER A 148 26.75 -3.77 -3.42
CA SER A 148 27.37 -3.05 -4.53
C SER A 148 26.42 -2.02 -5.16
N LEU A 149 25.15 -2.37 -5.33
CA LEU A 149 24.12 -1.43 -5.78
C LEU A 149 23.94 -0.28 -4.78
N CYS A 150 23.79 -0.60 -3.50
CA CYS A 150 23.60 0.41 -2.45
C CYS A 150 24.81 1.33 -2.31
N GLN A 151 26.02 0.80 -2.46
CA GLN A 151 27.27 1.58 -2.50
C GLN A 151 27.26 2.55 -3.70
N PHE A 152 26.94 2.06 -4.90
CA PHE A 152 26.82 2.91 -6.09
C PHE A 152 25.84 4.06 -5.86
N ILE A 153 24.63 3.76 -5.39
CA ILE A 153 23.62 4.77 -5.09
C ILE A 153 24.12 5.78 -4.05
N SER A 154 24.75 5.32 -2.96
CA SER A 154 25.20 6.18 -1.86
C SER A 154 26.26 7.21 -2.30
N GLN A 155 27.05 6.86 -3.29
CA GLN A 155 28.12 7.70 -3.84
C GLN A 155 27.65 8.58 -5.02
N HIS A 156 26.43 8.33 -5.51
CA HIS A 156 25.89 9.02 -6.67
C HIS A 156 25.44 10.45 -6.34
N PRO A 157 25.68 11.47 -7.19
CA PRO A 157 25.21 12.85 -6.97
C PRO A 157 23.69 12.96 -6.83
N LEU A 158 22.93 12.08 -7.49
CA LEU A 158 21.46 12.03 -7.47
C LEU A 158 20.90 10.98 -6.48
N LYS A 159 21.69 10.54 -5.49
CA LYS A 159 21.25 9.56 -4.47
C LYS A 159 19.93 9.92 -3.79
N ASP A 160 19.67 11.21 -3.66
CA ASP A 160 18.45 11.75 -3.04
C ASP A 160 17.19 11.53 -3.89
N GLN A 161 17.29 10.91 -5.07
CA GLN A 161 16.12 10.47 -5.81
C GLN A 161 15.56 9.15 -5.27
N VAL A 162 16.37 8.34 -4.58
CA VAL A 162 15.92 7.07 -3.98
C VAL A 162 15.44 7.33 -2.56
N CYS A 163 14.14 7.22 -2.33
CA CYS A 163 13.53 7.50 -1.03
C CYS A 163 13.28 6.27 -0.17
N MET A 164 13.18 5.10 -0.77
CA MET A 164 12.99 3.79 -0.11
C MET A 164 13.55 2.67 -0.98
N MET A 165 13.70 1.50 -0.41
CA MET A 165 14.03 0.28 -1.16
C MET A 165 13.24 -0.92 -0.64
N GLN A 166 12.68 -1.70 -1.56
CA GLN A 166 12.10 -3.00 -1.27
C GLN A 166 13.17 -4.07 -1.44
N ILE A 167 13.32 -4.93 -0.43
CA ILE A 167 14.26 -6.05 -0.44
C ILE A 167 13.52 -7.31 -0.83
N GLN A 168 13.83 -7.87 -1.98
CA GLN A 168 13.15 -9.00 -2.63
C GLN A 168 11.68 -8.65 -2.95
N ASN A 169 10.94 -9.58 -3.56
CA ASN A 169 9.53 -9.40 -3.86
C ASN A 169 8.74 -10.68 -3.63
N GLU A 170 7.67 -10.58 -2.84
CA GLU A 170 6.74 -11.69 -2.57
C GLU A 170 7.47 -13.00 -2.27
N VAL A 171 8.36 -12.93 -1.29
CA VAL A 171 9.22 -14.06 -0.93
C VAL A 171 8.42 -15.22 -0.34
N GLY A 172 8.99 -16.41 -0.45
CA GLY A 172 8.39 -17.65 0.03
C GLY A 172 8.68 -18.79 -0.95
N CYS A 173 8.10 -19.95 -0.72
CA CYS A 173 8.16 -21.06 -1.68
C CYS A 173 6.77 -21.51 -2.07
N LEU A 174 6.58 -21.77 -3.36
CA LEU A 174 5.36 -22.36 -3.93
C LEU A 174 5.49 -23.89 -3.96
N GLU A 175 4.37 -24.60 -4.16
CA GLU A 175 4.27 -26.06 -4.33
C GLU A 175 4.69 -26.89 -3.11
N THR A 176 5.11 -26.28 -2.03
CA THR A 176 5.43 -26.97 -0.76
C THR A 176 5.25 -26.02 0.42
N ALA A 177 4.81 -26.56 1.56
CA ALA A 177 4.69 -25.79 2.78
C ALA A 177 6.06 -25.47 3.43
N ARG A 178 7.07 -26.33 3.20
CA ARG A 178 8.45 -26.11 3.63
C ARG A 178 9.49 -26.73 2.69
N ASP A 179 10.73 -26.33 2.84
CA ASP A 179 11.88 -26.94 2.19
C ASP A 179 12.24 -28.28 2.83
N HIS A 180 12.33 -29.34 2.00
CA HIS A 180 12.75 -30.68 2.36
C HIS A 180 14.20 -31.01 1.91
N SER A 181 14.97 -30.01 1.48
CA SER A 181 16.38 -30.20 1.16
C SER A 181 17.17 -30.74 2.36
N ARG A 182 18.29 -31.42 2.09
CA ARG A 182 19.12 -32.02 3.15
C ARG A 182 19.49 -31.01 4.26
N LYS A 183 19.83 -29.78 3.88
CA LYS A 183 20.18 -28.73 4.85
C LYS A 183 18.98 -28.27 5.67
N ALA A 184 17.83 -28.05 5.01
CA ALA A 184 16.59 -27.70 5.66
C ALA A 184 16.13 -28.77 6.65
N GLN A 185 16.22 -30.06 6.28
CA GLN A 185 15.89 -31.18 7.16
C GLN A 185 16.76 -31.23 8.43
N GLN A 186 18.08 -30.97 8.30
CA GLN A 186 18.97 -30.92 9.45
C GLN A 186 18.56 -29.82 10.44
N ILE A 187 18.20 -28.62 9.93
CA ILE A 187 17.78 -27.49 10.75
C ILE A 187 16.38 -27.74 11.34
N TYR A 188 15.47 -28.33 10.57
CA TYR A 188 14.12 -28.68 11.03
C TYR A 188 14.15 -29.73 12.16
N GLY A 189 15.16 -30.59 12.19
CA GLY A 189 15.41 -31.56 13.26
C GLY A 189 16.16 -30.97 14.47
N SER A 190 16.61 -29.71 14.42
CA SER A 190 17.33 -29.07 15.51
C SER A 190 16.42 -28.38 16.53
N ALA A 191 16.99 -27.93 17.65
CA ALA A 191 16.26 -27.12 18.63
C ALA A 191 15.82 -25.78 18.05
N LEU A 192 14.71 -25.26 18.56
CA LEU A 192 14.20 -23.92 18.18
C LEU A 192 15.23 -22.84 18.57
N PRO A 193 15.52 -21.88 17.68
CA PRO A 193 16.27 -20.69 18.03
C PRO A 193 15.59 -19.89 19.14
N GLU A 194 16.37 -19.16 19.94
CA GLU A 194 15.85 -18.40 21.08
C GLU A 194 14.71 -17.45 20.69
N ARG A 195 14.88 -16.69 19.60
CA ARG A 195 13.85 -15.76 19.10
C ARG A 195 12.52 -16.44 18.79
N ILE A 196 12.55 -17.69 18.31
CA ILE A 196 11.34 -18.49 18.03
C ILE A 196 10.76 -19.06 19.32
N ARG A 197 11.59 -19.50 20.27
CA ARG A 197 11.12 -19.95 21.60
C ARG A 197 10.42 -18.84 22.37
N GLU A 198 10.87 -17.60 22.26
CA GLU A 198 10.22 -16.44 22.85
C GLU A 198 8.80 -16.22 22.29
N LEU A 199 8.62 -16.41 20.98
CA LEU A 199 7.30 -16.30 20.32
C LEU A 199 6.39 -17.50 20.62
N TYR A 200 6.98 -18.69 20.73
CA TYR A 200 6.27 -19.97 20.91
C TYR A 200 6.79 -20.74 22.13
N PRO A 201 6.59 -20.24 23.35
CA PRO A 201 7.21 -20.81 24.56
C PRO A 201 6.74 -22.22 24.91
N ARG A 202 5.65 -22.68 24.32
CA ARG A 202 5.13 -24.05 24.52
C ARG A 202 5.70 -25.05 23.54
N ALA A 203 6.24 -24.61 22.41
CA ALA A 203 6.80 -25.49 21.40
C ALA A 203 8.23 -25.90 21.78
N LYS A 204 8.54 -27.18 21.68
CA LYS A 204 9.85 -27.75 21.98
C LYS A 204 10.74 -27.86 20.74
N ASN A 205 10.15 -28.03 19.58
CA ASN A 205 10.81 -28.26 18.32
C ASN A 205 9.96 -27.73 17.16
N TRP A 206 10.51 -27.72 15.95
CA TRP A 206 9.86 -27.24 14.74
C TRP A 206 8.61 -28.05 14.34
N GLN A 207 8.57 -29.35 14.67
CA GLN A 207 7.46 -30.25 14.33
C GLN A 207 6.17 -29.90 15.11
N GLU A 208 6.27 -29.16 16.18
CA GLU A 208 5.12 -28.66 16.96
C GLU A 208 4.59 -27.32 16.46
N LEU A 209 5.23 -26.73 15.43
CA LEU A 209 4.83 -25.48 14.79
C LEU A 209 4.36 -25.72 13.35
N PRO A 210 3.51 -24.84 12.78
CA PRO A 210 3.21 -24.86 11.35
C PRO A 210 4.51 -24.82 10.51
N GLU A 211 4.56 -25.60 9.43
CA GLU A 211 5.73 -25.63 8.53
C GLU A 211 6.05 -24.25 7.93
N GLU A 212 5.02 -23.42 7.71
CA GLU A 212 5.16 -22.03 7.26
C GLU A 212 5.96 -21.17 8.27
N THR A 213 5.85 -21.44 9.57
CA THR A 213 6.65 -20.75 10.61
C THR A 213 8.14 -21.01 10.45
N PHE A 214 8.52 -22.24 10.09
CA PHE A 214 9.89 -22.61 9.79
C PHE A 214 10.42 -21.87 8.55
N MET A 215 9.62 -21.77 7.50
CA MET A 215 9.99 -21.04 6.29
C MET A 215 10.06 -19.53 6.53
N ALA A 216 9.11 -18.97 7.31
CA ALA A 216 9.13 -17.56 7.68
C ALA A 216 10.40 -17.20 8.49
N TYR A 217 10.83 -18.08 9.39
CA TYR A 217 12.12 -17.93 10.08
C TYR A 217 13.29 -17.89 9.08
N ALA A 218 13.31 -18.79 8.10
CA ALA A 218 14.41 -18.89 7.15
C ALA A 218 14.48 -17.67 6.22
N PHE A 219 13.34 -17.26 5.63
CA PHE A 219 13.28 -16.10 4.75
C PHE A 219 13.55 -14.80 5.50
N SER A 220 12.91 -14.59 6.65
CA SER A 220 13.15 -13.37 7.45
C SER A 220 14.61 -13.24 7.90
N HIS A 221 15.27 -14.36 8.24
CA HIS A 221 16.70 -14.36 8.58
C HIS A 221 17.59 -14.00 7.38
N ALA A 222 17.25 -14.46 6.18
CA ALA A 222 17.96 -14.11 4.96
C ALA A 222 17.80 -12.62 4.62
N LEU A 223 16.56 -12.11 4.68
CA LEU A 223 16.28 -10.69 4.38
C LEU A 223 16.86 -9.75 5.43
N GLU A 224 16.94 -10.16 6.70
CA GLU A 224 17.64 -9.37 7.73
C GLU A 224 19.11 -9.15 7.35
N LYS A 225 19.81 -10.19 6.87
CA LYS A 225 21.19 -10.05 6.40
C LYS A 225 21.30 -9.07 5.23
N MET A 226 20.39 -9.17 4.26
CA MET A 226 20.34 -8.27 3.11
C MET A 226 20.05 -6.82 3.55
N ALA A 227 19.11 -6.62 4.47
CA ALA A 227 18.77 -5.31 5.01
C ALA A 227 19.94 -4.68 5.79
N ILE A 228 20.66 -5.46 6.58
CA ILE A 228 21.88 -5.01 7.27
C ILE A 228 22.93 -4.56 6.25
N GLU A 229 23.15 -5.32 5.17
CA GLU A 229 24.11 -4.93 4.14
C GLU A 229 23.70 -3.65 3.41
N ALA A 230 22.43 -3.50 3.06
CA ALA A 230 21.90 -2.28 2.42
C ALA A 230 22.07 -1.05 3.33
N LYS A 231 21.76 -1.20 4.64
CA LYS A 231 21.89 -0.11 5.63
C LYS A 231 23.32 0.36 5.90
N ARG A 232 24.33 -0.42 5.51
CA ARG A 232 25.73 0.06 5.56
C ARG A 232 25.98 1.26 4.65
N TRP A 233 25.19 1.39 3.60
CA TRP A 233 25.38 2.38 2.54
C TRP A 233 24.26 3.41 2.47
N LEU A 234 23.02 2.99 2.73
CA LEU A 234 21.83 3.80 2.57
C LEU A 234 21.08 3.96 3.89
N ASP A 235 20.90 5.20 4.32
CA ASP A 235 20.06 5.56 5.47
C ASP A 235 18.66 5.95 4.96
N ILE A 236 17.93 4.95 4.44
CA ILE A 236 16.56 5.09 3.94
C ILE A 236 15.69 3.96 4.50
N PRO A 237 14.35 4.10 4.55
CA PRO A 237 13.47 3.01 4.92
C PRO A 237 13.57 1.82 3.96
N LEU A 238 13.68 0.62 4.54
CA LEU A 238 13.71 -0.64 3.80
C LEU A 238 12.47 -1.46 4.15
N PHE A 239 11.85 -2.11 3.17
CA PHE A 239 10.70 -2.98 3.41
C PHE A 239 10.75 -4.21 2.51
N THR A 240 9.86 -5.16 2.74
CA THR A 240 9.55 -6.27 1.82
C THR A 240 8.04 -6.43 1.73
N ASN A 241 7.56 -6.98 0.62
CA ASN A 241 6.14 -7.16 0.36
C ASN A 241 5.70 -8.63 0.44
N ALA A 242 4.40 -8.86 0.40
CA ALA A 242 3.79 -10.16 0.57
C ALA A 242 2.68 -10.42 -0.45
N TRP A 243 2.79 -11.53 -1.17
CA TRP A 243 1.65 -12.19 -1.80
C TRP A 243 0.78 -12.78 -0.70
N LEU A 244 -0.45 -12.29 -0.59
CA LEU A 244 -1.30 -12.57 0.55
C LEU A 244 -1.85 -13.99 0.57
N HIS A 245 -2.03 -14.50 1.77
CA HIS A 245 -2.81 -15.70 2.02
C HIS A 245 -4.27 -15.50 1.60
N LYS A 246 -4.83 -16.43 0.83
CA LYS A 246 -6.26 -16.47 0.48
C LYS A 246 -6.99 -17.51 1.33
N GLU A 247 -8.24 -17.21 1.71
CA GLU A 247 -9.07 -18.13 2.47
C GLU A 247 -9.19 -19.50 1.76
N GLY A 248 -9.07 -20.58 2.52
CA GLY A 248 -9.10 -21.96 1.99
C GLY A 248 -7.82 -22.43 1.30
N LYS A 249 -6.78 -21.59 1.18
CA LYS A 249 -5.47 -21.95 0.63
C LYS A 249 -4.51 -22.36 1.75
N ARG A 250 -3.59 -23.25 1.43
CA ARG A 250 -2.53 -23.73 2.34
C ARG A 250 -1.18 -23.12 1.95
N ALA A 251 -0.26 -23.07 2.89
CA ALA A 251 1.12 -22.72 2.62
C ALA A 251 1.69 -23.57 1.48
N GLY A 252 2.25 -22.94 0.45
CA GLY A 252 2.64 -23.57 -0.82
C GLY A 252 1.64 -23.35 -1.96
N ASP A 253 0.34 -23.10 -1.69
CA ASP A 253 -0.61 -22.59 -2.67
C ASP A 253 -0.43 -21.07 -2.90
N TYR A 254 0.17 -20.40 -1.95
CA TYR A 254 0.77 -19.07 -1.96
C TYR A 254 2.20 -19.19 -1.44
N PRO A 255 3.09 -18.20 -1.63
CA PRO A 255 4.49 -18.29 -1.21
C PRO A 255 4.63 -18.55 0.29
N SER A 256 4.92 -19.81 0.66
CA SER A 256 5.05 -20.23 2.07
C SER A 256 6.25 -19.56 2.73
N GLY A 257 6.01 -18.94 3.87
CA GLY A 257 7.04 -18.27 4.67
C GLY A 257 7.24 -16.79 4.34
N GLY A 258 6.50 -16.23 3.38
CA GLY A 258 6.44 -14.78 3.16
C GLY A 258 5.81 -14.04 4.35
N PRO A 259 5.89 -12.70 4.40
CA PRO A 259 5.38 -11.90 5.54
C PRO A 259 3.86 -11.76 5.53
N THR A 260 3.14 -12.90 5.53
CA THR A 260 1.69 -12.99 5.63
C THR A 260 1.23 -12.86 7.09
N LYS A 261 -0.05 -12.54 7.30
CA LYS A 261 -0.64 -12.34 8.64
C LYS A 261 -0.34 -13.48 9.63
N ASN A 262 -0.25 -14.72 9.13
CA ASN A 262 -0.04 -15.89 9.97
C ASN A 262 1.33 -15.94 10.64
N VAL A 263 2.32 -15.28 10.05
CA VAL A 263 3.73 -15.34 10.46
C VAL A 263 4.40 -13.97 10.60
N LEU A 264 3.62 -12.88 10.57
CA LEU A 264 4.13 -11.51 10.74
C LEU A 264 4.93 -11.32 12.03
N ASN A 265 4.54 -11.99 13.12
CA ASN A 265 5.27 -11.96 14.39
C ASN A 265 6.68 -12.54 14.27
N VAL A 266 6.86 -13.58 13.45
CA VAL A 266 8.18 -14.18 13.15
C VAL A 266 9.03 -13.17 12.37
N TRP A 267 8.46 -12.54 11.36
CA TRP A 267 9.13 -11.52 10.56
C TRP A 267 9.55 -10.32 11.42
N ALA A 268 8.65 -9.76 12.21
CA ALA A 268 8.92 -8.63 13.09
C ALA A 268 10.06 -8.95 14.09
N LYS A 269 10.10 -10.18 14.59
CA LYS A 269 11.15 -10.60 15.53
C LYS A 269 12.50 -10.84 14.87
N ASN A 270 12.51 -11.39 13.64
CA ASN A 270 13.74 -11.85 12.98
C ASN A 270 14.36 -10.84 12.03
N ALA A 271 13.59 -9.90 11.47
CA ALA A 271 14.06 -8.92 10.49
C ALA A 271 13.85 -7.48 10.97
N PRO A 272 14.39 -7.07 12.14
CA PRO A 272 14.19 -5.74 12.72
C PRO A 272 14.86 -4.61 11.91
N SER A 273 15.74 -4.93 10.96
CA SER A 273 16.34 -3.95 10.06
C SER A 273 15.38 -3.52 8.94
N LEU A 274 14.32 -4.27 8.68
CA LEU A 274 13.24 -3.85 7.79
C LEU A 274 12.28 -2.92 8.55
N THR A 275 11.90 -1.81 7.90
CA THR A 275 10.99 -0.81 8.45
C THR A 275 9.55 -1.31 8.46
N ALA A 276 9.17 -2.11 7.44
CA ALA A 276 7.83 -2.66 7.31
C ALA A 276 7.79 -3.96 6.50
N PHE A 277 6.70 -4.71 6.73
CA PHE A 277 6.23 -5.82 5.91
C PHE A 277 4.93 -5.37 5.26
N ALA A 278 4.89 -5.30 3.94
CA ALA A 278 3.86 -4.59 3.20
C ALA A 278 2.93 -5.56 2.46
N PRO A 279 1.59 -5.41 2.54
CA PRO A 279 0.67 -6.25 1.79
C PRO A 279 0.55 -5.79 0.33
N ASP A 280 0.54 -6.72 -0.62
CA ASP A 280 0.10 -6.50 -2.00
C ASP A 280 -1.39 -6.79 -2.07
N ILE A 281 -2.21 -5.72 -2.17
CA ILE A 281 -3.64 -5.85 -1.97
C ILE A 281 -4.37 -5.93 -3.31
N TYR A 282 -4.75 -7.13 -3.70
CA TYR A 282 -5.57 -7.41 -4.89
C TYR A 282 -6.97 -7.92 -4.55
N GLU A 283 -7.21 -8.27 -3.28
CA GLU A 283 -8.43 -8.83 -2.72
C GLU A 283 -9.48 -7.73 -2.42
N GLU A 284 -10.76 -8.14 -2.30
CA GLU A 284 -11.86 -7.23 -2.00
C GLU A 284 -11.93 -6.82 -0.50
N ASN A 285 -11.41 -7.65 0.41
CA ASN A 285 -11.42 -7.42 1.86
C ASN A 285 -10.28 -6.51 2.35
N VAL A 286 -10.13 -5.36 1.71
CA VAL A 286 -9.08 -4.35 1.97
C VAL A 286 -9.02 -3.92 3.44
N ARG A 287 -10.20 -3.78 4.09
CA ARG A 287 -10.30 -3.34 5.49
C ARG A 287 -9.65 -4.34 6.44
N GLU A 288 -9.95 -5.62 6.26
CA GLU A 288 -9.38 -6.72 7.06
C GLU A 288 -7.87 -6.78 6.85
N ILE A 289 -7.41 -6.75 5.58
CA ILE A 289 -5.98 -6.81 5.26
C ILE A 289 -5.21 -5.64 5.90
N ILE A 290 -5.70 -4.41 5.77
CA ILE A 290 -5.06 -3.25 6.41
C ILE A 290 -5.02 -3.43 7.92
N GLN A 291 -6.10 -3.91 8.54
CA GLN A 291 -6.15 -4.18 9.98
C GLN A 291 -5.14 -5.26 10.40
N ASP A 292 -5.04 -6.36 9.65
CA ASP A 292 -4.08 -7.44 9.91
C ASP A 292 -2.63 -6.91 9.96
N TYR A 293 -2.25 -6.07 8.99
CA TYR A 293 -0.89 -5.50 8.93
C TYR A 293 -0.64 -4.37 9.93
N GLN A 294 -1.70 -3.80 10.51
CA GLN A 294 -1.61 -2.84 11.62
C GLN A 294 -1.62 -3.49 13.01
N MET A 295 -1.81 -4.83 13.11
CA MET A 295 -1.71 -5.54 14.39
C MET A 295 -0.30 -5.57 14.97
N ILE A 296 0.72 -5.47 14.13
CA ILE A 296 2.10 -5.27 14.57
C ILE A 296 2.46 -3.79 14.49
N ASP A 297 3.37 -3.36 15.36
CA ASP A 297 3.78 -1.96 15.46
C ASP A 297 4.73 -1.55 14.32
N GLN A 298 4.15 -1.28 13.14
CA GLN A 298 4.88 -0.90 11.94
C GLN A 298 4.11 0.14 11.11
N PRO A 299 4.79 0.91 10.23
CA PRO A 299 4.12 1.76 9.25
C PRO A 299 3.38 0.91 8.21
N LEU A 300 2.31 1.46 7.65
CA LEU A 300 1.55 0.82 6.58
C LEU A 300 2.04 1.32 5.21
N PHE A 301 2.61 0.42 4.43
CA PHE A 301 2.92 0.61 3.01
C PHE A 301 2.06 -0.34 2.19
N ILE A 302 1.52 0.12 1.07
CA ILE A 302 0.77 -0.68 0.10
C ILE A 302 1.48 -0.51 -1.25
N PRO A 303 2.55 -1.31 -1.52
CA PRO A 303 3.38 -1.12 -2.70
C PRO A 303 2.73 -1.62 -3.98
N GLU A 304 1.85 -2.62 -3.87
CA GLU A 304 1.11 -3.15 -5.01
C GLU A 304 -0.39 -3.19 -4.73
N THR A 305 -1.18 -2.75 -5.71
CA THR A 305 -2.64 -2.88 -5.70
C THR A 305 -3.21 -2.77 -7.11
N ARG A 306 -4.51 -3.07 -7.25
CA ARG A 306 -5.24 -2.98 -8.52
C ARG A 306 -5.32 -1.54 -9.03
N LYS A 307 -5.40 -1.38 -10.36
CA LYS A 307 -5.50 -0.10 -11.06
C LYS A 307 -6.85 0.14 -11.75
N ASP A 308 -7.81 -0.77 -11.58
CA ASP A 308 -9.14 -0.63 -12.18
C ASP A 308 -10.01 0.40 -11.44
N LEU A 309 -11.04 0.90 -12.12
CA LEU A 309 -11.97 1.93 -11.63
C LEU A 309 -12.59 1.58 -10.27
N ASN A 310 -12.90 0.30 -10.08
CA ASN A 310 -13.56 -0.14 -8.86
C ASN A 310 -12.62 -0.20 -7.66
N TYR A 311 -11.32 -0.03 -7.88
CA TYR A 311 -10.33 -0.23 -6.84
C TYR A 311 -9.53 1.02 -6.47
N LEU A 312 -9.31 1.92 -7.43
CA LEU A 312 -8.47 3.12 -7.24
C LEU A 312 -8.90 4.02 -6.08
N SER A 313 -10.22 4.12 -5.80
CA SER A 313 -10.73 4.92 -4.67
C SER A 313 -10.34 4.37 -3.30
N ASN A 314 -9.83 3.11 -3.20
CA ASN A 314 -9.35 2.56 -1.95
C ASN A 314 -8.20 3.39 -1.34
N CYS A 315 -7.52 4.23 -2.14
CA CYS A 315 -6.51 5.17 -1.63
C CYS A 315 -7.08 6.10 -0.54
N PHE A 316 -8.35 6.54 -0.62
CA PHE A 316 -8.97 7.36 0.42
C PHE A 316 -9.05 6.61 1.76
N TYR A 317 -9.47 5.35 1.71
CA TYR A 317 -9.52 4.51 2.90
C TYR A 317 -8.10 4.23 3.45
N ALA A 318 -7.17 3.83 2.58
CA ALA A 318 -5.82 3.49 2.95
C ALA A 318 -5.08 4.66 3.62
N PHE A 319 -5.06 5.83 3.00
CA PHE A 319 -4.44 7.02 3.59
C PHE A 319 -5.18 7.51 4.84
N GLY A 320 -6.51 7.41 4.87
CA GLY A 320 -7.30 7.69 6.07
C GLY A 320 -7.01 6.74 7.23
N LYS A 321 -6.50 5.52 6.96
CA LYS A 321 -5.99 4.56 7.96
C LYS A 321 -4.50 4.73 8.26
N GLY A 322 -3.85 5.73 7.67
CA GLY A 322 -2.46 6.05 7.95
C GLY A 322 -1.45 5.35 7.05
N ALA A 323 -1.86 4.86 5.87
CA ALA A 323 -0.90 4.41 4.87
C ALA A 323 0.05 5.57 4.51
N LEU A 324 1.34 5.25 4.38
CA LEU A 324 2.38 6.20 4.00
C LEU A 324 2.75 6.07 2.52
N LEU A 325 2.48 4.91 1.93
CA LEU A 325 2.63 4.59 0.52
C LEU A 325 1.37 3.86 0.02
N TYR A 326 0.88 4.25 -1.15
CA TYR A 326 -0.15 3.54 -1.90
C TYR A 326 0.23 3.56 -3.37
N SER A 327 0.32 2.39 -4.02
CA SER A 327 0.87 2.26 -5.37
C SER A 327 0.14 1.21 -6.20
N PRO A 328 -0.67 1.60 -7.18
CA PRO A 328 -1.19 0.68 -8.20
C PRO A 328 -0.08 0.11 -9.08
N PHE A 329 -0.20 -1.20 -9.40
CA PHE A 329 0.74 -1.94 -10.23
C PHE A 329 0.44 -1.82 -11.72
N GLY A 330 1.50 -1.72 -12.54
CA GLY A 330 1.40 -1.69 -14.00
C GLY A 330 0.81 -0.41 -14.53
N ILE A 331 1.27 0.74 -14.01
CA ILE A 331 0.72 2.08 -14.34
C ILE A 331 0.81 2.44 -15.82
N GLU A 332 1.73 1.85 -16.57
CA GLU A 332 1.86 2.06 -18.02
C GLU A 332 0.64 1.61 -18.81
N ASP A 333 -0.13 0.67 -18.27
CA ASP A 333 -1.36 0.20 -18.90
C ASP A 333 -2.47 1.26 -18.90
N LEU A 334 -2.43 2.23 -17.99
CA LEU A 334 -3.39 3.34 -17.96
C LEU A 334 -3.45 4.13 -19.28
N ARG A 335 -2.48 3.94 -20.18
CA ARG A 335 -2.42 4.55 -21.52
C ARG A 335 -2.98 3.65 -22.62
N LYS A 336 -3.13 2.36 -22.36
CA LYS A 336 -3.57 1.39 -23.37
C LYS A 336 -5.09 1.52 -23.59
N SER A 337 -5.54 1.33 -24.82
CA SER A 337 -6.97 1.11 -25.08
C SER A 337 -7.37 -0.27 -24.57
N SER A 338 -8.63 -0.45 -24.21
CA SER A 338 -9.19 -1.73 -23.75
C SER A 338 -8.95 -2.87 -24.74
N GLU A 339 -8.95 -2.59 -26.05
CA GLU A 339 -8.70 -3.59 -27.09
C GLU A 339 -7.26 -4.16 -27.07
N ALA A 340 -6.28 -3.35 -26.64
CA ALA A 340 -4.87 -3.78 -26.62
C ALA A 340 -4.50 -4.70 -25.45
N ILE A 341 -5.38 -4.84 -24.45
CA ILE A 341 -5.10 -5.62 -23.22
C ILE A 341 -5.74 -7.00 -23.26
N ILE A 342 -6.73 -7.19 -24.13
CA ILE A 342 -7.65 -8.33 -24.06
C ILE A 342 -7.01 -9.65 -24.51
N ASP A 343 -6.05 -9.66 -25.42
CA ASP A 343 -5.66 -10.91 -26.10
C ASP A 343 -4.47 -11.68 -25.47
N GLU A 344 -3.46 -11.02 -24.95
CA GLU A 344 -2.23 -11.71 -24.52
C GLU A 344 -2.21 -12.07 -23.03
N ASP A 345 -2.83 -11.27 -22.17
CA ASP A 345 -2.72 -11.42 -20.71
C ASP A 345 -3.84 -12.27 -20.09
N GLN A 346 -4.99 -12.44 -20.75
CA GLN A 346 -6.17 -13.11 -20.17
C GLN A 346 -5.91 -14.59 -19.81
N ALA A 347 -5.22 -15.33 -20.65
CA ALA A 347 -4.93 -16.74 -20.39
C ALA A 347 -3.94 -16.88 -19.22
N PHE A 348 -2.97 -15.98 -19.13
CA PHE A 348 -1.97 -15.96 -18.06
C PHE A 348 -2.56 -15.55 -16.71
N LEU A 349 -3.38 -14.49 -16.67
CA LEU A 349 -4.07 -14.04 -15.47
C LEU A 349 -5.01 -15.12 -14.92
N LYS A 350 -5.75 -15.80 -15.81
CA LYS A 350 -6.62 -16.92 -15.44
C LYS A 350 -5.82 -18.10 -14.87
N GLN A 351 -4.66 -18.38 -15.43
CA GLN A 351 -3.77 -19.43 -14.92
C GLN A 351 -3.24 -19.09 -13.51
N LEU A 352 -3.01 -17.81 -13.22
CA LEU A 352 -2.62 -17.32 -11.90
C LEU A 352 -3.79 -17.20 -10.93
N GLY A 353 -5.03 -17.46 -11.37
CA GLY A 353 -6.23 -17.32 -10.55
C GLY A 353 -6.55 -15.85 -10.20
N LEU A 354 -6.08 -14.91 -11.02
CA LEU A 354 -6.33 -13.49 -10.88
C LEU A 354 -7.59 -13.07 -11.67
N ASP A 355 -8.36 -12.15 -11.12
CA ASP A 355 -9.52 -11.57 -11.79
C ASP A 355 -9.06 -10.66 -12.94
N GLN A 356 -9.52 -10.95 -14.15
CA GLN A 356 -9.19 -10.15 -15.34
C GLN A 356 -9.63 -8.68 -15.19
N ALA A 357 -10.77 -8.42 -14.55
CA ALA A 357 -11.26 -7.08 -14.29
C ALA A 357 -10.30 -6.26 -13.41
N ALA A 358 -9.47 -6.92 -12.59
CA ALA A 358 -8.47 -6.27 -11.75
C ALA A 358 -7.37 -5.55 -12.55
N PHE A 359 -7.20 -5.90 -13.81
CA PHE A 359 -6.15 -5.37 -14.68
C PHE A 359 -6.70 -4.55 -15.85
N ASP A 360 -8.04 -4.38 -15.93
CA ASP A 360 -8.66 -3.54 -16.94
C ASP A 360 -8.48 -2.04 -16.58
N PRO A 361 -7.69 -1.27 -17.34
CA PRO A 361 -7.46 0.15 -17.10
C PRO A 361 -8.45 1.06 -17.81
N THR A 362 -9.51 0.52 -18.43
CA THR A 362 -10.50 1.33 -19.18
C THR A 362 -11.05 2.44 -18.30
N GLU A 363 -10.96 3.67 -18.79
CA GLU A 363 -11.38 4.89 -18.07
C GLU A 363 -10.65 5.17 -16.75
N SER A 364 -9.65 4.33 -16.37
CA SER A 364 -8.98 4.45 -15.07
C SER A 364 -8.06 5.67 -14.99
N LEU A 365 -7.48 6.13 -16.08
CA LEU A 365 -6.50 7.24 -16.06
C LEU A 365 -7.07 8.55 -15.49
N PRO A 366 -8.21 9.09 -15.94
CA PRO A 366 -8.77 10.32 -15.36
C PRO A 366 -9.15 10.13 -13.89
N TYR A 367 -9.65 8.96 -13.56
CA TYR A 367 -10.06 8.61 -12.20
C TYR A 367 -8.85 8.50 -11.26
N PHE A 368 -7.79 7.81 -11.69
CA PHE A 368 -6.51 7.71 -10.98
C PHE A 368 -5.95 9.10 -10.68
N THR A 369 -5.83 9.93 -11.72
CA THR A 369 -5.30 11.30 -11.60
C THR A 369 -6.12 12.12 -10.62
N LYS A 370 -7.46 12.00 -10.66
CA LYS A 370 -8.36 12.73 -9.75
C LYS A 370 -8.22 12.26 -8.30
N CYS A 371 -8.12 10.95 -8.06
CA CYS A 371 -7.87 10.41 -6.73
C CYS A 371 -6.57 10.98 -6.14
N TYR A 372 -5.47 10.93 -6.89
CA TYR A 372 -4.17 11.39 -6.42
C TYR A 372 -4.11 12.91 -6.25
N GLN A 373 -4.77 13.67 -7.13
CA GLN A 373 -4.94 15.11 -6.94
C GLN A 373 -5.58 15.42 -5.59
N ILE A 374 -6.70 14.77 -5.26
CA ILE A 374 -7.42 15.00 -4.00
C ILE A 374 -6.54 14.59 -2.80
N ILE A 375 -5.90 13.43 -2.82
CA ILE A 375 -5.01 13.02 -1.73
C ILE A 375 -3.85 14.00 -1.55
N LYS A 376 -3.28 14.51 -2.65
CA LYS A 376 -2.23 15.55 -2.59
C LYS A 376 -2.73 16.83 -1.91
N GLU A 377 -3.95 17.28 -2.23
CA GLU A 377 -4.59 18.43 -1.59
C GLU A 377 -4.83 18.18 -0.09
N LEU A 378 -5.18 16.94 0.28
CA LEU A 378 -5.45 16.53 1.66
C LEU A 378 -4.19 16.18 2.47
N THR A 379 -3.03 16.06 1.84
CA THR A 379 -1.78 15.69 2.54
C THR A 379 -1.49 16.54 3.78
N PRO A 380 -1.65 17.89 3.78
CA PRO A 380 -1.42 18.72 4.98
C PRO A 380 -2.31 18.38 6.17
N PHE A 381 -3.47 17.75 5.93
CA PHE A 381 -4.41 17.30 6.97
C PHE A 381 -4.15 15.85 7.34
N LEU A 382 -3.90 14.99 6.35
CA LEU A 382 -3.58 13.59 6.57
C LEU A 382 -2.27 13.38 7.34
N THR A 383 -1.37 14.35 7.29
CA THR A 383 -0.11 14.35 8.03
C THR A 383 -0.13 15.22 9.29
N ASP A 384 -1.25 15.86 9.60
CA ASP A 384 -1.41 16.65 10.84
C ASP A 384 -1.67 15.72 12.03
N GLU A 385 -0.80 15.76 13.04
CA GLU A 385 -0.91 14.90 14.22
C GLU A 385 -2.07 15.25 15.15
N THR A 386 -2.59 16.47 15.05
CA THR A 386 -3.67 16.97 15.89
C THR A 386 -5.05 16.68 15.31
N LEU A 387 -5.11 16.38 14.02
CA LEU A 387 -6.37 16.18 13.32
C LEU A 387 -6.81 14.72 13.34
N LYS A 388 -8.05 14.49 13.75
CA LYS A 388 -8.67 13.17 13.75
C LYS A 388 -9.28 12.89 12.37
N ILE A 389 -8.70 11.91 11.67
CA ILE A 389 -9.19 11.46 10.37
C ILE A 389 -10.04 10.21 10.55
N HIS A 390 -11.20 10.20 9.92
CA HIS A 390 -12.08 9.05 9.81
C HIS A 390 -12.10 8.56 8.36
N SER A 391 -12.19 7.25 8.16
CA SER A 391 -12.29 6.67 6.81
C SER A 391 -13.23 5.49 6.78
N PHE A 392 -13.86 5.32 5.65
CA PHE A 392 -14.82 4.26 5.40
C PHE A 392 -14.62 3.67 4.00
N LYS A 393 -14.95 2.39 3.87
CA LYS A 393 -14.94 1.65 2.61
C LYS A 393 -16.05 0.62 2.63
N LYS A 394 -16.77 0.52 1.51
CA LYS A 394 -17.77 -0.52 1.29
C LYS A 394 -17.10 -1.89 1.11
N GLU A 395 -17.60 -2.86 1.84
CA GLU A 395 -17.32 -4.28 1.63
C GLU A 395 -18.66 -5.04 1.65
N LYS A 396 -18.97 -5.74 2.73
CA LYS A 396 -20.25 -6.44 2.90
C LYS A 396 -21.36 -5.54 3.45
N ASP A 397 -20.98 -4.48 4.13
CA ASP A 397 -21.85 -3.46 4.70
C ASP A 397 -22.36 -2.48 3.62
N THR A 398 -23.50 -1.86 3.91
CA THR A 398 -24.14 -0.86 3.02
C THR A 398 -24.07 0.55 3.58
N THR A 399 -23.62 0.69 4.82
CA THR A 399 -23.55 1.97 5.54
C THR A 399 -22.36 2.01 6.49
N TYR A 400 -21.93 3.24 6.80
CA TYR A 400 -21.00 3.53 7.88
C TYR A 400 -21.65 4.55 8.81
N GLN A 401 -21.48 4.40 10.11
CA GLN A 401 -22.01 5.31 11.12
C GLN A 401 -20.88 5.98 11.88
N TYR A 402 -21.07 7.25 12.18
CA TYR A 402 -20.18 8.04 13.01
C TYR A 402 -21.00 8.98 13.90
N GLN A 403 -20.52 9.25 15.08
CA GLN A 403 -21.12 10.21 16.00
C GLN A 403 -20.01 11.03 16.66
N ASP A 404 -20.19 12.34 16.69
CA ASP A 404 -19.46 13.25 17.54
C ASP A 404 -20.34 13.75 18.72
N GLU A 405 -19.97 14.85 19.34
CA GLU A 405 -20.72 15.42 20.47
C GLU A 405 -22.11 15.94 20.07
N ASN A 406 -22.25 16.48 18.87
CA ASN A 406 -23.44 17.21 18.43
C ASN A 406 -24.27 16.46 17.40
N TYR A 407 -23.62 15.65 16.53
CA TYR A 407 -24.27 15.06 15.37
C TYR A 407 -23.97 13.58 15.20
N ARG A 408 -24.97 12.86 14.67
CA ARG A 408 -24.85 11.48 14.17
C ARG A 408 -24.88 11.54 12.66
N PHE A 409 -23.91 10.86 12.03
CA PHE A 409 -23.82 10.70 10.58
C PHE A 409 -24.09 9.27 10.16
N LEU A 410 -24.94 9.11 9.16
CA LEU A 410 -25.12 7.86 8.45
C LEU A 410 -24.61 8.07 7.03
N ILE A 411 -23.52 7.41 6.68
CA ILE A 411 -22.95 7.38 5.34
C ILE A 411 -23.52 6.15 4.64
N LYS A 412 -24.37 6.38 3.65
CA LYS A 412 -25.00 5.33 2.85
C LYS A 412 -24.24 5.15 1.55
N TYR A 413 -23.81 3.93 1.28
CA TYR A 413 -23.11 3.60 0.05
C TYR A 413 -24.07 3.53 -1.14
N LEU A 414 -23.69 4.15 -2.26
CA LEU A 414 -24.51 4.18 -3.46
C LEU A 414 -24.33 2.88 -4.25
N SER A 415 -25.41 2.46 -4.95
CA SER A 415 -25.39 1.37 -5.92
C SER A 415 -26.26 1.75 -7.10
N LYS A 416 -25.83 1.46 -8.34
CA LYS A 416 -26.64 1.72 -9.54
C LYS A 416 -27.80 0.73 -9.64
N ASP A 417 -27.53 -0.55 -9.36
CA ASP A 417 -28.50 -1.65 -9.37
C ASP A 417 -28.10 -2.71 -8.36
N LYS A 418 -29.01 -3.66 -8.04
CA LYS A 418 -28.71 -4.81 -7.16
C LYS A 418 -27.56 -5.70 -7.68
N LYS A 419 -27.16 -5.54 -8.96
CA LYS A 419 -26.11 -6.33 -9.62
C LYS A 419 -24.77 -5.58 -9.79
N GLU A 420 -24.78 -4.25 -9.84
CA GLU A 420 -23.58 -3.45 -10.07
C GLU A 420 -23.19 -2.74 -8.77
N GLN A 421 -22.28 -3.38 -8.04
CA GLN A 421 -21.73 -2.80 -6.80
C GLN A 421 -20.68 -1.76 -7.17
N LEU A 422 -21.02 -0.48 -6.99
CA LEU A 422 -20.02 0.58 -7.09
C LEU A 422 -19.06 0.50 -5.90
N ASN A 423 -17.76 0.58 -6.19
CA ASN A 423 -16.80 0.73 -5.12
C ASN A 423 -17.03 2.08 -4.41
N THR A 424 -17.13 2.03 -3.11
CA THR A 424 -17.28 3.22 -2.27
C THR A 424 -16.12 3.27 -1.30
N ALA A 425 -15.39 4.36 -1.31
CA ALA A 425 -14.41 4.67 -0.29
C ALA A 425 -14.34 6.16 -0.06
N GLY A 426 -14.05 6.55 1.17
CA GLY A 426 -13.92 7.95 1.53
C GLY A 426 -13.23 8.14 2.86
N LEU A 427 -12.89 9.40 3.12
CA LEU A 427 -12.40 9.86 4.39
C LEU A 427 -13.08 11.20 4.75
N PHE A 428 -13.05 11.54 6.02
CA PHE A 428 -13.56 12.82 6.49
C PHE A 428 -12.86 13.29 7.78
N PHE A 429 -12.96 14.58 8.01
CA PHE A 429 -12.47 15.25 9.21
C PHE A 429 -13.28 16.53 9.47
N GLN A 430 -13.14 17.07 10.66
CA GLN A 430 -13.76 18.31 11.08
C GLN A 430 -12.66 19.36 11.32
N LEU A 431 -12.90 20.58 10.81
CA LEU A 431 -12.12 21.77 11.15
C LEU A 431 -13.09 22.81 11.69
N GLU A 432 -12.93 23.20 12.94
CA GLU A 432 -13.86 24.09 13.62
C GLU A 432 -15.31 23.57 13.55
N ASN A 433 -16.20 24.28 12.86
CA ASN A 433 -17.60 23.89 12.67
C ASN A 433 -17.90 23.25 11.31
N ASP A 434 -16.88 23.10 10.45
CA ASP A 434 -17.02 22.57 9.10
C ASP A 434 -16.58 21.12 9.03
N TYR A 435 -17.37 20.30 8.33
CA TYR A 435 -17.07 18.92 7.98
C TYR A 435 -16.60 18.84 6.54
N PHE A 436 -15.49 18.15 6.32
CA PHE A 436 -14.91 17.91 5.00
C PHE A 436 -14.95 16.41 4.71
N PHE A 437 -15.60 16.04 3.62
CA PHE A 437 -15.66 14.67 3.13
C PHE A 437 -15.01 14.56 1.76
N ALA A 438 -14.19 13.56 1.56
CA ALA A 438 -13.56 13.25 0.28
C ALA A 438 -13.72 11.77 -0.07
N GLY A 439 -13.94 11.47 -1.35
CA GLY A 439 -14.12 10.10 -1.83
C GLY A 439 -15.15 10.01 -2.94
N CYS A 440 -15.81 8.84 -3.05
CA CYS A 440 -16.79 8.57 -4.10
C CYS A 440 -17.93 7.62 -3.67
N ASN A 441 -19.05 7.69 -4.38
CA ASN A 441 -20.19 6.76 -4.32
C ASN A 441 -20.87 6.63 -2.95
N PHE A 442 -21.10 7.75 -2.26
CA PHE A 442 -21.84 7.76 -1.00
C PHE A 442 -22.77 8.98 -0.88
N ALA A 443 -23.80 8.83 -0.05
CA ALA A 443 -24.68 9.91 0.39
C ALA A 443 -24.60 10.04 1.91
N LEU A 444 -24.75 11.27 2.39
CA LEU A 444 -24.67 11.62 3.81
C LEU A 444 -26.04 11.93 4.36
N PHE A 445 -26.32 11.41 5.54
CA PHE A 445 -27.46 11.76 6.37
C PHE A 445 -26.92 12.19 7.72
N HIS A 446 -27.58 13.14 8.35
CA HIS A 446 -27.19 13.67 9.65
C HIS A 446 -28.40 13.87 10.56
N GLU A 447 -28.18 13.72 11.84
CA GLU A 447 -29.16 13.96 12.88
C GLU A 447 -28.47 14.61 14.08
N ALA A 448 -29.19 15.43 14.83
CA ALA A 448 -28.68 15.91 16.11
C ALA A 448 -28.59 14.74 17.10
N VAL A 449 -27.58 14.76 17.97
CA VAL A 449 -27.44 13.80 19.07
C VAL A 449 -28.55 14.01 20.09
N ASP A 450 -28.91 15.28 20.37
CA ASP A 450 -30.05 15.65 21.18
C ASP A 450 -31.36 15.38 20.41
N GLU A 451 -32.17 14.46 20.92
CA GLU A 451 -33.42 14.03 20.28
C GLU A 451 -34.50 15.11 20.22
N GLU A 452 -34.42 16.18 21.03
CA GLU A 452 -35.34 17.31 20.99
C GLU A 452 -34.99 18.30 19.87
N LEU A 453 -33.81 18.17 19.25
CA LEU A 453 -33.33 19.05 18.20
C LEU A 453 -33.44 18.39 16.81
N ARG A 454 -33.63 19.24 15.79
CA ARG A 454 -33.41 18.92 14.38
C ARG A 454 -32.05 19.45 13.95
N SER A 455 -31.37 18.74 13.05
CA SER A 455 -30.17 19.24 12.39
C SER A 455 -30.44 19.54 10.94
N GLU A 456 -29.89 20.66 10.46
CA GLU A 456 -30.00 21.09 9.06
C GLU A 456 -28.65 21.62 8.57
N ILE A 457 -28.49 21.65 7.24
CA ILE A 457 -27.26 22.14 6.61
C ILE A 457 -27.28 23.67 6.58
N LEU A 458 -26.30 24.29 7.23
CA LEU A 458 -26.09 25.73 7.22
C LEU A 458 -25.44 26.20 5.91
N ASN A 459 -24.29 25.59 5.55
CA ASN A 459 -23.57 25.86 4.32
C ASN A 459 -23.18 24.53 3.65
N PHE A 460 -23.16 24.51 2.32
CA PHE A 460 -22.73 23.35 1.54
C PHE A 460 -21.96 23.79 0.30
N GLU A 461 -20.73 23.32 0.16
CA GLU A 461 -19.79 23.73 -0.88
C GLU A 461 -19.08 22.52 -1.49
N GLU A 462 -18.79 22.61 -2.78
CA GLU A 462 -17.78 21.81 -3.47
C GLU A 462 -16.55 22.68 -3.74
N GLY A 463 -15.36 22.13 -3.57
CA GLY A 463 -14.15 22.90 -3.77
C GLY A 463 -12.89 22.05 -3.64
N TYR A 464 -11.79 22.69 -3.31
CA TYR A 464 -10.47 22.07 -3.17
C TYR A 464 -9.61 22.83 -2.14
N PHE A 465 -8.48 22.25 -1.76
CA PHE A 465 -7.54 22.91 -0.87
C PHE A 465 -6.29 23.41 -1.60
N GLU A 466 -5.91 24.66 -1.29
CA GLU A 466 -4.58 25.21 -1.56
C GLU A 466 -3.80 25.29 -0.24
N GLY A 467 -2.91 24.33 0.00
CA GLY A 467 -2.31 24.14 1.33
C GLY A 467 -3.39 23.78 2.36
N LYS A 468 -3.54 24.60 3.42
CA LYS A 468 -4.63 24.44 4.40
C LYS A 468 -5.83 25.37 4.15
N LYS A 469 -5.82 26.18 3.07
CA LYS A 469 -6.90 27.09 2.75
C LYS A 469 -7.92 26.43 1.84
N TRP A 470 -9.20 26.45 2.26
CA TRP A 470 -10.31 26.03 1.40
C TRP A 470 -10.59 27.04 0.30
N ILE A 471 -10.77 26.56 -0.92
CA ILE A 471 -11.17 27.34 -2.08
C ILE A 471 -12.53 26.84 -2.55
N THR A 472 -13.56 27.66 -2.42
CA THR A 472 -14.91 27.33 -2.84
C THR A 472 -15.00 27.34 -4.37
N GLY A 473 -15.30 26.21 -4.95
CA GLY A 473 -15.57 26.08 -6.39
C GLY A 473 -17.04 26.36 -6.71
N ARG A 474 -17.95 25.78 -5.92
CA ARG A 474 -19.39 25.95 -6.08
C ARG A 474 -20.10 25.90 -4.73
N VAL A 475 -21.03 26.82 -4.51
CA VAL A 475 -21.98 26.79 -3.38
C VAL A 475 -23.23 26.05 -3.81
N LEU A 476 -23.64 25.06 -3.05
CA LEU A 476 -24.81 24.23 -3.31
C LEU A 476 -26.02 24.80 -2.59
N ASN A 477 -27.11 25.00 -3.30
CA ASN A 477 -28.35 25.62 -2.80
C ASN A 477 -29.60 24.81 -3.18
N GLY A 478 -30.73 25.17 -2.58
CA GLY A 478 -32.02 24.56 -2.90
C GLY A 478 -32.01 23.04 -2.75
N ASP A 479 -32.44 22.33 -3.76
CA ASP A 479 -32.59 20.88 -3.78
C ASP A 479 -31.26 20.14 -3.63
N GLU A 480 -30.13 20.74 -4.01
CA GLU A 480 -28.81 20.16 -3.89
C GLU A 480 -28.35 20.07 -2.41
N ARG A 481 -28.90 20.91 -1.52
CA ARG A 481 -28.63 20.84 -0.07
C ARG A 481 -29.36 19.71 0.62
N TYR A 482 -30.50 19.29 0.09
CA TYR A 482 -31.37 18.34 0.79
C TYR A 482 -30.69 17.00 1.09
N LYS A 483 -29.74 16.60 0.23
CA LYS A 483 -29.06 15.32 0.39
C LYS A 483 -27.63 15.40 -0.14
N PRO A 484 -26.65 15.71 0.71
CA PRO A 484 -25.26 15.70 0.32
C PRO A 484 -24.85 14.32 -0.20
N TYR A 485 -24.28 14.26 -1.40
CA TYR A 485 -23.74 13.04 -1.96
C TYR A 485 -22.51 13.30 -2.82
N ILE A 486 -21.66 12.29 -2.92
CA ILE A 486 -20.58 12.23 -3.89
C ILE A 486 -20.87 11.05 -4.82
N GLY A 487 -20.96 11.32 -6.12
CA GLY A 487 -21.17 10.30 -7.15
C GLY A 487 -19.89 9.56 -7.51
N ASN A 488 -19.83 9.00 -8.72
CA ASN A 488 -18.73 8.13 -9.15
C ASN A 488 -17.37 8.85 -9.20
N MET A 489 -17.32 10.08 -9.74
CA MET A 489 -16.05 10.84 -9.76
C MET A 489 -15.73 11.40 -8.37
N PRO A 490 -14.53 11.12 -7.86
CA PRO A 490 -14.12 11.61 -6.54
C PRO A 490 -14.09 13.13 -6.47
N LYS A 491 -14.49 13.68 -5.34
CA LYS A 491 -14.41 15.10 -5.03
C LYS A 491 -14.32 15.35 -3.53
N ILE A 492 -14.09 16.62 -3.16
CA ILE A 492 -14.19 17.09 -1.78
C ILE A 492 -15.46 17.92 -1.66
N ILE A 493 -16.21 17.68 -0.59
CA ILE A 493 -17.35 18.51 -0.17
C ILE A 493 -17.09 19.04 1.23
N LYS A 494 -17.57 20.26 1.47
CA LYS A 494 -17.54 20.95 2.74
C LYS A 494 -18.95 21.32 3.15
N PHE A 495 -19.33 21.08 4.39
CA PHE A 495 -20.58 21.58 4.93
C PHE A 495 -20.49 21.85 6.43
N SER A 496 -21.33 22.75 6.91
CA SER A 496 -21.58 22.98 8.33
C SER A 496 -23.05 22.74 8.65
N LEU A 497 -23.32 22.42 9.90
CA LEU A 497 -24.65 22.09 10.40
C LEU A 497 -25.09 23.10 11.46
N TYR A 498 -26.40 23.23 11.62
CA TYR A 498 -27.00 23.92 12.75
C TYR A 498 -28.18 23.11 13.29
N THR A 499 -28.61 23.44 14.49
CA THR A 499 -29.74 22.78 15.16
C THR A 499 -30.81 23.77 15.57
N TYR A 500 -32.05 23.29 15.64
CA TYR A 500 -33.17 24.02 16.17
C TYR A 500 -34.17 23.06 16.85
N PRO A 501 -35.01 23.54 17.82
CA PRO A 501 -35.98 22.70 18.52
C PRO A 501 -37.00 22.06 17.59
N LYS A 502 -37.33 20.78 17.81
CA LYS A 502 -38.38 20.06 17.06
C LYS A 502 -39.78 20.59 17.35
N LYS A 503 -40.01 21.02 18.60
CA LYS A 503 -41.26 21.62 19.05
C LYS A 503 -41.09 23.11 19.22
N GLU A 504 -42.16 23.87 18.91
CA GLU A 504 -42.19 25.28 19.18
C GLU A 504 -41.97 25.49 20.68
N GLN A 505 -40.94 26.26 21.05
CA GLN A 505 -40.79 26.73 22.43
C GLN A 505 -41.85 27.78 22.61
N GLU A 506 -42.72 27.65 23.65
CA GLU A 506 -43.53 28.76 24.12
C GLU A 506 -42.55 29.89 24.49
N VAL A 507 -42.36 30.79 23.51
CA VAL A 507 -41.71 32.06 23.81
C VAL A 507 -42.75 32.79 24.66
N VAL A 508 -42.55 32.82 25.92
CA VAL A 508 -43.24 33.78 26.79
C VAL A 508 -42.72 35.14 26.33
N HIS A 509 -43.42 35.70 25.32
CA HIS A 509 -43.25 37.09 25.00
C HIS A 509 -43.78 37.86 26.22
N GLU A 510 -42.94 38.25 27.11
CA GLU A 510 -43.16 39.42 27.96
C GLU A 510 -43.29 40.64 27.01
N TYR A 511 -44.32 40.65 26.16
CA TYR A 511 -44.75 41.84 25.51
C TYR A 511 -45.50 42.70 26.52
N LEU A 512 -44.70 43.61 27.16
CA LEU A 512 -45.08 44.99 27.33
C LEU A 512 -46.51 45.24 27.80
N ALA A 513 -46.66 45.16 29.07
CA ALA A 513 -47.66 45.90 29.81
C ALA A 513 -47.35 47.43 29.77
N ASP A 514 -46.94 48.00 28.64
CA ASP A 514 -46.54 49.42 28.61
C ASP A 514 -47.18 50.24 27.48
N GLU A 515 -48.22 49.73 26.82
CA GLU A 515 -49.01 50.55 25.90
C GLU A 515 -50.42 50.89 26.39
N ARG A 516 -50.61 51.09 27.71
CA ARG A 516 -51.84 51.62 28.27
C ARG A 516 -51.60 52.90 29.06
N ASN A 517 -50.79 53.78 28.57
CA ASN A 517 -50.74 55.18 29.03
C ASN A 517 -50.24 56.07 27.89
N LEU A 518 -51.11 56.28 26.88
CA LEU A 518 -51.17 57.46 26.04
C LEU A 518 -52.64 57.78 25.76
#